data_9ada12bd1b4fd3f30af502843ab69a47
#
_entry.id   9ada12bd1b4fd3f30af502843ab69a47
#
_cell.length_a   1.000
_cell.length_b   1.000
_cell.length_c   1.000
_cell.angle_alpha   90.00
_cell.angle_beta   90.00
_cell.angle_gamma   90.00
#
_symmetry.space_group_name_H-M   'P 1'
#
loop_
_entity.id
_entity.type
_entity.pdbx_description
1 polymer ?
#
loop_
_entity_poly.entity_id
_entity_poly.type
_entity_poly.pdbx_seq_one_letter_code
_entity_poly.pdbx_strand_id
1 'polypeptide(L)'
;MRTHQKERRTPGPSEPWNEIVPGLWMGGHYYTPPGGELELAIVRAEFDLVVSLFTLPGHGPAPGVEHIVREVPDDLLSPGQLLAVQEAAELTAAAVRRGRRTLVRCHSGYNRSGLVVAQALVDLGHESGEAVRLVRQRRSPWALNNPVFVDYLNTGLEVAVLLTGLDG
;
A
#
# COMPACT_ATOMS: atom_id res chain seq x y z
N MET A 1 -7.40 -13.38 5.41
CA MET A 1 -5.95 -13.07 5.31
C MET A 1 -5.42 -12.57 6.63
N ARG A 2 -4.27 -13.08 7.02
CA ARG A 2 -3.63 -12.70 8.27
C ARG A 2 -2.99 -11.32 8.13
N THR A 3 -3.18 -10.45 9.10
CA THR A 3 -2.56 -9.14 9.11
C THR A 3 -1.35 -9.18 10.03
N HIS A 4 -0.16 -9.12 9.44
CA HIS A 4 1.13 -9.18 10.15
C HIS A 4 1.23 -8.15 11.28
N GLN A 5 0.64 -7.00 11.10
CA GLN A 5 0.62 -5.91 12.04
C GLN A 5 -0.05 -6.26 13.37
N LYS A 6 -1.11 -7.06 13.36
CA LYS A 6 -1.82 -7.47 14.59
C LYS A 6 -0.93 -8.24 15.55
N GLU A 7 0.04 -8.95 15.01
CA GLU A 7 0.97 -9.75 15.79
C GLU A 7 2.04 -8.91 16.49
N ARG A 8 2.25 -7.69 16.02
CA ARG A 8 3.35 -6.83 16.47
C ARG A 8 2.94 -5.74 17.45
N ARG A 9 1.68 -5.67 17.83
CA ARG A 9 1.15 -4.63 18.73
C ARG A 9 1.51 -3.21 18.27
N THR A 10 1.54 -2.99 16.98
CA THR A 10 1.86 -1.72 16.37
C THR A 10 0.71 -0.73 16.59
N PRO A 11 0.99 0.53 16.98
CA PRO A 11 -0.06 1.55 17.06
C PRO A 11 -0.80 1.70 15.74
N GLY A 12 -2.11 1.79 15.79
CA GLY A 12 -2.93 1.98 14.61
C GLY A 12 -2.74 3.37 13.98
N PRO A 13 -3.18 3.55 12.72
CA PRO A 13 -3.07 4.83 12.05
C PRO A 13 -3.98 5.88 12.69
N SER A 14 -3.54 7.14 12.69
CA SER A 14 -4.30 8.27 13.24
C SER A 14 -5.11 9.01 12.18
N GLU A 15 -4.91 8.69 10.90
CA GLU A 15 -5.60 9.32 9.77
C GLU A 15 -6.03 8.24 8.78
N PRO A 16 -7.14 8.49 8.03
CA PRO A 16 -7.63 7.51 7.06
C PRO A 16 -6.65 7.27 5.91
N TRP A 17 -6.02 8.33 5.44
CA TRP A 17 -5.00 8.31 4.39
C TRP A 17 -4.09 9.54 4.50
N ASN A 18 -2.89 9.44 3.94
CA ASN A 18 -1.92 10.53 3.91
C ASN A 18 -1.29 10.62 2.52
N GLU A 19 -1.05 11.83 2.07
CA GLU A 19 -0.33 12.07 0.82
C GLU A 19 1.16 11.80 1.01
N ILE A 20 1.71 10.94 0.15
CA ILE A 20 3.12 10.55 0.23
C ILE A 20 3.97 11.44 -0.67
N VAL A 21 3.55 11.61 -1.90
CA VAL A 21 4.07 12.59 -2.86
C VAL A 21 2.85 13.19 -3.57
N PRO A 22 2.98 14.34 -4.26
CA PRO A 22 1.82 14.96 -4.89
C PRO A 22 1.03 13.99 -5.77
N GLY A 23 -0.25 13.84 -5.45
CA GLY A 23 -1.18 12.98 -6.17
C GLY A 23 -1.19 11.51 -5.77
N LEU A 24 -0.30 11.07 -4.90
CA LEU A 24 -0.23 9.67 -4.44
C LEU A 24 -0.48 9.59 -2.94
N TRP A 25 -1.56 8.92 -2.58
CA TRP A 25 -2.04 8.77 -1.21
C TRP A 25 -1.97 7.32 -0.78
N MET A 26 -1.77 7.11 0.51
CA MET A 26 -1.69 5.79 1.13
C MET A 26 -2.63 5.73 2.32
N GLY A 27 -3.42 4.67 2.44
CA GLY A 27 -4.41 4.57 3.50
C GLY A 27 -4.85 3.16 3.85
N GLY A 28 -5.84 3.09 4.75
CA GLY A 28 -6.41 1.85 5.25
C GLY A 28 -7.92 1.88 5.27
N HIS A 29 -8.51 0.94 6.03
CA HIS A 29 -9.96 0.82 6.20
C HIS A 29 -10.45 1.34 7.54
N TYR A 30 -9.54 1.57 8.49
CA TYR A 30 -9.83 2.08 9.83
C TYR A 30 -8.73 3.02 10.26
N TYR A 31 -9.08 3.94 11.15
CA TYR A 31 -8.12 4.81 11.80
C TYR A 31 -8.68 5.27 13.14
N THR A 32 -7.79 5.73 14.04
CA THR A 32 -8.18 6.29 15.33
C THR A 32 -7.61 7.69 15.43
N PRO A 33 -8.45 8.74 15.33
CA PRO A 33 -7.94 10.11 15.46
C PRO A 33 -7.40 10.34 16.87
N PRO A 34 -6.46 11.29 17.04
CA PRO A 34 -5.90 11.58 18.35
C PRO A 34 -7.00 11.95 19.34
N GLY A 35 -7.04 11.24 20.50
CA GLY A 35 -8.05 11.44 21.52
C GLY A 35 -9.45 10.96 21.16
N GLY A 36 -9.64 10.33 20.00
CA GLY A 36 -10.92 9.83 19.53
C GLY A 36 -11.04 8.31 19.57
N GLU A 37 -12.12 7.81 19.00
CA GLU A 37 -12.41 6.39 18.89
C GLU A 37 -12.12 5.88 17.48
N LEU A 38 -12.10 4.55 17.31
CA LEU A 38 -11.92 3.91 16.02
C LEU A 38 -12.98 4.36 15.03
N GLU A 39 -12.57 4.82 13.88
CA GLU A 39 -13.44 5.27 12.79
C GLU A 39 -13.19 4.49 11.50
N LEU A 40 -14.20 4.43 10.64
CA LEU A 40 -14.12 3.80 9.34
C LEU A 40 -13.52 4.77 8.32
N ALA A 41 -12.57 4.30 7.52
CA ALA A 41 -12.03 5.06 6.40
C ALA A 41 -12.80 4.66 5.14
N ILE A 42 -13.94 5.30 4.93
CA ILE A 42 -14.79 5.06 3.77
C ILE A 42 -14.40 6.00 2.65
N VAL A 43 -13.99 5.43 1.52
CA VAL A 43 -13.65 6.20 0.32
C VAL A 43 -14.93 6.41 -0.50
N ARG A 44 -15.14 7.63 -0.99
CA ARG A 44 -16.24 7.97 -1.87
C ARG A 44 -15.71 8.34 -3.25
N ALA A 45 -15.63 9.64 -3.55
CA ALA A 45 -15.18 10.16 -4.84
C ALA A 45 -13.98 11.11 -4.71
N GLU A 46 -13.23 11.00 -3.61
CA GLU A 46 -12.08 11.86 -3.33
C GLU A 46 -10.91 11.61 -4.28
N PHE A 47 -10.86 10.41 -4.88
CA PHE A 47 -9.76 9.98 -5.73
C PHE A 47 -10.27 9.59 -7.13
N ASP A 48 -9.40 9.70 -8.11
CA ASP A 48 -9.69 9.27 -9.49
C ASP A 48 -9.46 7.77 -9.65
N LEU A 49 -8.49 7.23 -8.91
CA LEU A 49 -8.13 5.81 -8.88
C LEU A 49 -7.93 5.35 -7.44
N VAL A 50 -8.52 4.22 -7.11
CA VAL A 50 -8.27 3.52 -5.84
C VAL A 50 -7.70 2.14 -6.14
N VAL A 51 -6.54 1.84 -5.55
CA VAL A 51 -5.88 0.54 -5.65
C VAL A 51 -5.97 -0.13 -4.28
N SER A 52 -6.69 -1.25 -4.21
CA SER A 52 -6.95 -1.95 -2.94
C SER A 52 -6.22 -3.29 -2.90
N LEU A 53 -5.34 -3.45 -1.91
CA LEU A 53 -4.64 -4.70 -1.61
C LEU A 53 -5.43 -5.55 -0.60
N PHE A 54 -6.49 -4.99 -0.08
CA PHE A 54 -7.45 -5.59 0.85
C PHE A 54 -8.76 -4.84 0.69
N THR A 55 -9.90 -5.53 0.78
CA THR A 55 -11.22 -4.92 0.63
C THR A 55 -12.14 -5.28 1.77
N LEU A 56 -13.06 -4.38 2.09
CA LEU A 56 -14.16 -4.61 3.01
C LEU A 56 -15.46 -4.08 2.39
N PRO A 57 -16.57 -4.84 2.49
CA PRO A 57 -17.86 -4.38 1.99
C PRO A 57 -18.27 -3.05 2.64
N GLY A 58 -18.82 -2.15 1.86
CA GLY A 58 -19.30 -0.86 2.34
C GLY A 58 -18.25 0.22 2.52
N HIS A 59 -16.96 -0.08 2.28
CA HIS A 59 -15.88 0.90 2.42
C HIS A 59 -15.55 1.67 1.13
N GLY A 60 -16.35 1.49 0.06
CA GLY A 60 -16.17 2.19 -1.19
C GLY A 60 -15.07 1.60 -2.09
N PRO A 61 -14.64 2.28 -3.16
CA PRO A 61 -15.03 3.64 -3.55
C PRO A 61 -16.43 3.75 -4.15
N ALA A 62 -16.85 4.99 -4.40
CA ALA A 62 -18.14 5.27 -5.04
C ALA A 62 -18.18 4.69 -6.46
N PRO A 63 -19.37 4.33 -6.97
CA PRO A 63 -19.54 3.94 -8.38
C PRO A 63 -19.02 5.06 -9.30
N GLY A 64 -18.29 4.68 -10.34
CA GLY A 64 -17.69 5.63 -11.28
C GLY A 64 -16.24 5.97 -10.98
N VAL A 65 -15.74 5.70 -9.78
CA VAL A 65 -14.31 5.78 -9.46
C VAL A 65 -13.63 4.50 -9.96
N GLU A 66 -12.53 4.65 -10.67
CA GLU A 66 -11.75 3.47 -11.10
C GLU A 66 -11.20 2.73 -9.88
N HIS A 67 -11.47 1.44 -9.79
CA HIS A 67 -11.07 0.62 -8.65
C HIS A 67 -10.31 -0.61 -9.14
N ILE A 68 -9.05 -0.70 -8.76
CA ILE A 68 -8.18 -1.85 -9.06
C ILE A 68 -8.00 -2.64 -7.77
N VAL A 69 -8.36 -3.92 -7.79
CA VAL A 69 -8.25 -4.81 -6.64
C VAL A 69 -7.20 -5.88 -6.92
N ARG A 70 -6.19 -5.97 -6.04
CA ARG A 70 -5.14 -6.99 -6.10
C ARG A 70 -4.87 -7.47 -4.68
N GLU A 71 -5.72 -8.36 -4.19
CA GLU A 71 -5.63 -8.83 -2.80
C GLU A 71 -4.42 -9.74 -2.61
N VAL A 72 -3.61 -9.41 -1.59
CA VAL A 72 -2.45 -10.20 -1.19
C VAL A 72 -2.40 -10.27 0.34
N PRO A 73 -1.75 -11.28 0.93
CA PRO A 73 -1.58 -11.33 2.38
C PRO A 73 -0.47 -10.37 2.85
N ASP A 74 -0.53 -10.00 4.13
CA ASP A 74 0.55 -9.29 4.81
C ASP A 74 1.54 -10.30 5.39
N ASP A 75 2.21 -11.03 4.51
CA ASP A 75 3.11 -12.14 4.83
C ASP A 75 4.03 -12.37 3.63
N LEU A 76 4.78 -13.48 3.63
CA LEU A 76 5.52 -13.93 2.45
C LEU A 76 4.59 -14.02 1.25
N LEU A 77 5.06 -13.57 0.10
CA LEU A 77 4.28 -13.56 -1.13
C LEU A 77 4.77 -14.62 -2.10
N SER A 78 3.83 -15.29 -2.78
CA SER A 78 4.13 -16.19 -3.88
C SER A 78 4.62 -15.41 -5.10
N PRO A 79 5.25 -16.06 -6.11
CA PRO A 79 5.62 -15.36 -7.35
C PRO A 79 4.44 -14.65 -8.01
N GLY A 80 3.27 -15.27 -8.05
CA GLY A 80 2.06 -14.66 -8.62
C GLY A 80 1.59 -13.43 -7.84
N GLN A 81 1.69 -13.47 -6.51
CA GLN A 81 1.34 -12.34 -5.66
C GLN A 81 2.35 -11.19 -5.82
N LEU A 82 3.64 -11.49 -5.95
CA LEU A 82 4.66 -10.48 -6.24
C LEU A 82 4.42 -9.80 -7.59
N LEU A 83 4.04 -10.59 -8.61
CA LEU A 83 3.67 -10.03 -9.92
C LEU A 83 2.44 -9.13 -9.82
N ALA A 84 1.44 -9.51 -9.01
CA ALA A 84 0.26 -8.67 -8.78
C ALA A 84 0.61 -7.34 -8.13
N VAL A 85 1.53 -7.36 -7.16
CA VAL A 85 2.05 -6.14 -6.51
C VAL A 85 2.79 -5.28 -7.52
N GLN A 86 3.64 -5.88 -8.33
CA GLN A 86 4.39 -5.18 -9.37
C GLN A 86 3.47 -4.50 -10.38
N GLU A 87 2.43 -5.20 -10.82
CA GLU A 87 1.41 -4.65 -11.71
C GLU A 87 0.67 -3.47 -11.06
N ALA A 88 0.23 -3.64 -9.79
CA ALA A 88 -0.44 -2.58 -9.05
C ALA A 88 0.44 -1.33 -8.93
N ALA A 89 1.73 -1.51 -8.68
CA ALA A 89 2.70 -0.41 -8.59
C ALA A 89 2.88 0.30 -9.93
N GLU A 90 2.97 -0.45 -11.04
CA GLU A 90 3.09 0.12 -12.39
C GLU A 90 1.85 0.95 -12.75
N LEU A 91 0.66 0.43 -12.47
CA LEU A 91 -0.60 1.14 -12.72
C LEU A 91 -0.69 2.41 -11.86
N THR A 92 -0.25 2.33 -10.60
CA THR A 92 -0.20 3.47 -9.69
C THR A 92 0.76 4.55 -10.22
N ALA A 93 1.98 4.18 -10.59
CA ALA A 93 2.97 5.11 -11.12
C ALA A 93 2.46 5.80 -12.40
N ALA A 94 1.84 5.03 -13.30
CA ALA A 94 1.27 5.58 -14.53
C ALA A 94 0.16 6.60 -14.25
N ALA A 95 -0.72 6.31 -13.27
CA ALA A 95 -1.77 7.24 -12.87
C ALA A 95 -1.21 8.54 -12.29
N VAL A 96 -0.19 8.43 -11.43
CA VAL A 96 0.48 9.61 -10.85
C VAL A 96 1.11 10.47 -11.95
N ARG A 97 1.78 9.85 -12.92
CA ARG A 97 2.38 10.58 -14.06
C ARG A 97 1.33 11.35 -14.87
N ARG A 98 0.10 10.86 -14.92
CA ARG A 98 -1.02 11.51 -15.62
C ARG A 98 -1.74 12.54 -14.77
N GLY A 99 -1.26 12.81 -13.57
CA GLY A 99 -1.88 13.78 -12.66
C GLY A 99 -3.18 13.29 -12.02
N ARG A 100 -3.45 11.98 -12.02
CA ARG A 100 -4.64 11.40 -11.39
C ARG A 100 -4.43 11.29 -9.89
N ARG A 101 -5.42 11.69 -9.10
CA ARG A 101 -5.40 11.52 -7.65
C ARG A 101 -5.59 10.05 -7.33
N THR A 102 -4.57 9.42 -6.74
CA THR A 102 -4.52 7.97 -6.57
C THR A 102 -4.36 7.61 -5.10
N LEU A 103 -5.24 6.74 -4.61
CA LEU A 103 -5.15 6.14 -3.28
C LEU A 103 -4.76 4.67 -3.41
N VAL A 104 -3.74 4.27 -2.67
CA VAL A 104 -3.37 2.85 -2.48
C VAL A 104 -3.69 2.49 -1.04
N ARG A 105 -4.49 1.45 -0.83
CA ARG A 105 -4.93 1.08 0.52
C ARG A 105 -4.88 -0.41 0.77
N CYS A 106 -4.74 -0.76 2.06
CA CYS A 106 -4.91 -2.10 2.59
C CYS A 106 -5.68 -2.02 3.91
N HIS A 107 -5.56 -2.99 4.80
CA HIS A 107 -6.33 -2.96 6.05
C HIS A 107 -5.98 -1.76 6.95
N SER A 108 -4.73 -1.65 7.37
CA SER A 108 -4.26 -0.54 8.23
C SER A 108 -3.57 0.57 7.45
N GLY A 109 -3.19 0.31 6.21
CA GLY A 109 -2.44 1.25 5.42
C GLY A 109 -0.97 1.32 5.83
N TYR A 110 -0.35 0.18 6.19
CA TYR A 110 1.05 0.13 6.63
C TYR A 110 1.92 -0.74 5.73
N ASN A 111 1.58 -2.01 5.53
CA ASN A 111 2.48 -2.97 4.89
C ASN A 111 2.17 -3.20 3.41
N ARG A 112 0.99 -3.72 3.09
CA ARG A 112 0.63 -4.04 1.70
C ARG A 112 0.54 -2.80 0.82
N SER A 113 -0.14 -1.76 1.30
CA SER A 113 -0.18 -0.48 0.62
C SER A 113 1.21 0.17 0.58
N GLY A 114 1.99 0.04 1.66
CA GLY A 114 3.36 0.54 1.72
C GLY A 114 4.26 -0.09 0.66
N LEU A 115 4.13 -1.41 0.46
CA LEU A 115 4.90 -2.12 -0.56
C LEU A 115 4.58 -1.59 -1.97
N VAL A 116 3.30 -1.44 -2.30
CA VAL A 116 2.88 -0.93 -3.62
C VAL A 116 3.30 0.53 -3.80
N VAL A 117 3.09 1.38 -2.79
CA VAL A 117 3.46 2.80 -2.88
C VAL A 117 4.97 2.95 -3.02
N ALA A 118 5.76 2.25 -2.21
CA ALA A 118 7.22 2.32 -2.31
C ALA A 118 7.72 1.82 -3.67
N GLN A 119 7.15 0.72 -4.18
CA GLN A 119 7.51 0.24 -5.52
C GLN A 119 7.09 1.23 -6.61
N ALA A 120 5.93 1.86 -6.50
CA ALA A 120 5.50 2.89 -7.43
C ALA A 120 6.48 4.08 -7.41
N LEU A 121 6.98 4.47 -6.24
CA LEU A 121 8.00 5.52 -6.12
C LEU A 121 9.31 5.10 -6.81
N VAL A 122 9.72 3.84 -6.68
CA VAL A 122 10.88 3.32 -7.41
C VAL A 122 10.63 3.41 -8.93
N ASP A 123 9.46 3.03 -9.40
CA ASP A 123 9.07 3.14 -10.81
C ASP A 123 9.07 4.61 -11.29
N LEU A 124 8.83 5.55 -10.37
CA LEU A 124 8.89 6.99 -10.65
C LEU A 124 10.31 7.59 -10.55
N GLY A 125 11.32 6.78 -10.23
CA GLY A 125 12.72 7.19 -10.24
C GLY A 125 13.38 7.33 -8.88
N HIS A 126 12.69 7.03 -7.77
CA HIS A 126 13.29 7.05 -6.44
C HIS A 126 14.10 5.78 -6.18
N GLU A 127 15.11 5.88 -5.32
CA GLU A 127 15.77 4.69 -4.80
C GLU A 127 14.90 4.01 -3.74
N SER A 128 15.04 2.70 -3.57
CA SER A 128 14.20 1.92 -2.64
C SER A 128 14.28 2.43 -1.20
N GLY A 129 15.46 2.76 -0.71
CA GLY A 129 15.65 3.31 0.64
C GLY A 129 14.96 4.64 0.84
N GLU A 130 15.00 5.51 -0.16
CA GLU A 130 14.30 6.79 -0.14
C GLU A 130 12.78 6.59 -0.16
N ALA A 131 12.30 5.67 -0.99
CA ALA A 131 10.87 5.35 -1.06
C ALA A 131 10.33 4.87 0.29
N VAL A 132 11.05 3.96 0.96
CA VAL A 132 10.69 3.48 2.30
C VAL A 132 10.67 4.64 3.31
N ARG A 133 11.67 5.52 3.26
CA ARG A 133 11.74 6.67 4.15
C ARG A 133 10.57 7.62 3.96
N LEU A 134 10.19 7.92 2.72
CA LEU A 134 9.04 8.79 2.41
C LEU A 134 7.74 8.20 2.93
N VAL A 135 7.52 6.91 2.74
CA VAL A 135 6.35 6.21 3.24
C VAL A 135 6.27 6.32 4.77
N ARG A 136 7.38 6.08 5.46
CA ARG A 136 7.43 6.17 6.93
C ARG A 136 7.29 7.60 7.44
N GLN A 137 7.84 8.56 6.72
CA GLN A 137 7.78 9.97 7.10
C GLN A 137 6.37 10.54 6.93
N ARG A 138 5.68 10.16 5.85
CA ARG A 138 4.40 10.77 5.46
C ARG A 138 3.19 10.01 5.99
N ARG A 139 3.25 8.69 6.06
CA ARG A 139 2.14 7.88 6.57
C ARG A 139 2.29 7.59 8.06
N SER A 140 3.34 6.91 8.45
CA SER A 140 3.60 6.50 9.83
C SER A 140 4.99 5.91 9.96
N PRO A 141 5.71 6.14 11.09
CA PRO A 141 6.97 5.43 11.36
C PRO A 141 6.80 3.91 11.37
N TRP A 142 5.58 3.42 11.58
CA TRP A 142 5.25 1.99 11.62
C TRP A 142 4.91 1.40 10.26
N ALA A 143 4.86 2.23 9.21
CA ALA A 143 4.64 1.74 7.86
C ALA A 143 5.81 0.84 7.44
N LEU A 144 5.51 -0.20 6.66
CA LEU A 144 6.49 -1.21 6.24
C LEU A 144 7.20 -1.88 7.43
N ASN A 145 6.45 -2.17 8.49
CA ASN A 145 6.95 -2.91 9.64
C ASN A 145 7.13 -4.42 9.35
N ASN A 146 6.63 -4.90 8.21
CA ASN A 146 6.88 -6.25 7.73
C ASN A 146 8.27 -6.27 7.05
N PRO A 147 9.30 -6.88 7.67
CA PRO A 147 10.66 -6.84 7.13
C PRO A 147 10.80 -7.59 5.80
N VAL A 148 9.94 -8.57 5.53
CA VAL A 148 9.92 -9.28 4.25
C VAL A 148 9.63 -8.32 3.11
N PHE A 149 8.71 -7.37 3.30
CA PHE A 149 8.35 -6.39 2.27
C PHE A 149 9.50 -5.40 2.02
N VAL A 150 10.22 -5.00 3.07
CA VAL A 150 11.40 -4.15 2.90
C VAL A 150 12.50 -4.92 2.13
N ASP A 151 12.67 -6.20 2.41
CA ASP A 151 13.62 -7.05 1.68
C ASP A 151 13.24 -7.15 0.19
N TYR A 152 11.97 -7.30 -0.14
CA TYR A 152 11.51 -7.30 -1.53
C TYR A 152 11.89 -5.99 -2.24
N LEU A 153 11.69 -4.86 -1.60
CA LEU A 153 12.01 -3.54 -2.16
C LEU A 153 13.52 -3.39 -2.38
N ASN A 154 14.34 -3.80 -1.41
CA ASN A 154 15.80 -3.69 -1.49
C ASN A 154 16.40 -4.66 -2.51
N THR A 155 15.84 -5.85 -2.64
CA THR A 155 16.26 -6.84 -3.64
C THR A 155 15.79 -6.45 -5.03
N GLY A 156 14.62 -5.82 -5.13
CA GLY A 156 13.89 -5.57 -6.35
C GLY A 156 12.83 -6.65 -6.58
N LEU A 157 11.60 -6.24 -6.88
CA LEU A 157 10.47 -7.16 -7.02
C LEU A 157 10.71 -8.18 -8.15
N GLU A 158 11.33 -7.76 -9.25
CA GLU A 158 11.65 -8.65 -10.37
C GLU A 158 12.57 -9.78 -9.93
N VAL A 159 13.59 -9.47 -9.15
CA VAL A 159 14.53 -10.45 -8.60
C VAL A 159 13.83 -11.32 -7.56
N ALA A 160 12.99 -10.72 -6.71
CA ALA A 160 12.23 -11.44 -5.70
C ALA A 160 11.32 -12.50 -6.33
N VAL A 161 10.67 -12.19 -7.46
CA VAL A 161 9.84 -13.14 -8.21
C VAL A 161 10.68 -14.36 -8.63
N LEU A 162 11.88 -14.12 -9.18
CA LEU A 162 12.77 -15.21 -9.64
C LEU A 162 13.25 -16.07 -8.46
N LEU A 163 13.70 -15.44 -7.37
CA LEU A 163 14.20 -16.15 -6.20
C LEU A 163 13.09 -16.99 -5.53
N THR A 164 11.90 -16.44 -5.40
CA THR A 164 10.76 -17.13 -4.80
C THR A 164 10.32 -18.31 -5.66
N GLY A 165 10.38 -18.17 -6.98
CA GLY A 165 10.06 -19.25 -7.91
C GLY A 165 11.05 -20.42 -7.85
N LEU A 166 12.32 -20.16 -7.47
CA LEU A 166 13.34 -21.21 -7.31
C LEU A 166 13.13 -22.02 -6.03
N ASP A 167 12.61 -21.40 -4.99
CA ASP A 167 12.40 -22.05 -3.68
C ASP A 167 11.12 -22.89 -3.64
N GLY A 168 10.25 -22.70 -4.58
CA GLY A 168 8.96 -23.37 -4.65
C GLY A 168 8.85 -24.34 -5.78
#